data_1c5c1d6d5e9a4cd2decbfdcb01b5385d
#
_entry.id   1c5c1d6d5e9a4cd2decbfdcb01b5385d
#
_cell.length_a   1.000
_cell.length_b   1.000
_cell.length_c   1.000
_cell.angle_alpha   90.00
_cell.angle_beta   90.00
_cell.angle_gamma   90.00
#
_symmetry.space_group_name_H-M   'P 1'
#
loop_
_entity.id
_entity.type
_entity.pdbx_description
1 polymer ?
#
loop_
_entity_poly.entity_id
_entity_poly.type
_entity_poly.pdbx_seq_one_letter_code
_entity_poly.pdbx_strand_id
1 'polypeptide(L)'
;DNTSGTVTLNADNPVQENINFGYVKKHAISGNVYLDQNRDKTKDSGDIPQSGITVNLVDASGTVVATTTTDADGNYSFTGLGDGTYTVQVDKTGPLASTEQTEDPSGQGDSRSQAITFTRSDPDVTNVNFGYAEDYTISGTVYYDKDRSETLNNGELGFDGITVNLLNEAGATVATTTTKADGTYSFAKLPAGKYTVKVEPSDLLKKLEQTEDPDDTKDHTSGVVQVNHDNPSVQNVNFGYATNYTIKGTIYRDADRSESLEDGEKLYQGVTVDLLDNAGNVVATTTTDNKGAYAFTNLEEG
;
A
#
# COMPACT_ATOMS: atom_id res chain seq x y z
N ASP A 1 -46.45 23.77 13.55
CA ASP A 1 -47.63 24.24 14.29
C ASP A 1 -48.88 23.84 13.51
N ASN A 2 -49.74 22.95 14.09
CA ASN A 2 -50.97 22.46 13.51
C ASN A 2 -52.19 23.19 14.09
N THR A 3 -52.04 24.44 14.47
CA THR A 3 -53.11 25.25 15.04
C THR A 3 -53.56 26.33 14.06
N SER A 4 -54.85 26.57 14.00
CA SER A 4 -55.38 27.78 13.37
C SER A 4 -55.06 28.97 14.30
N GLY A 5 -55.12 30.18 13.79
CA GLY A 5 -55.29 31.35 14.66
C GLY A 5 -56.56 31.23 15.48
N THR A 6 -56.76 32.15 16.42
CA THR A 6 -58.00 32.21 17.22
C THR A 6 -59.20 32.40 16.34
N VAL A 7 -60.16 31.47 16.47
CA VAL A 7 -61.44 31.52 15.75
C VAL A 7 -62.48 31.99 16.77
N THR A 8 -63.16 33.09 16.48
CA THR A 8 -64.22 33.61 17.31
C THR A 8 -65.56 33.43 16.62
N LEU A 9 -66.48 32.77 17.29
CA LEU A 9 -67.89 32.67 16.91
C LEU A 9 -68.75 33.55 17.77
N ASN A 10 -69.68 34.27 17.18
CA ASN A 10 -70.68 35.09 17.87
C ASN A 10 -72.00 35.10 17.07
N ALA A 11 -72.99 35.82 17.55
CA ALA A 11 -74.32 35.83 16.93
C ALA A 11 -74.31 36.43 15.49
N ASP A 12 -73.35 37.32 15.21
CA ASP A 12 -73.23 37.97 13.91
C ASP A 12 -72.32 37.18 12.94
N ASN A 13 -71.50 36.24 13.50
CA ASN A 13 -70.61 35.35 12.75
C ASN A 13 -70.71 33.93 13.33
N PRO A 14 -71.87 33.25 13.12
CA PRO A 14 -72.12 31.95 13.76
C PRO A 14 -71.40 30.78 13.07
N VAL A 15 -70.84 30.98 11.89
CA VAL A 15 -70.14 29.97 11.11
C VAL A 15 -68.85 30.54 10.64
N GLN A 16 -67.74 29.82 10.91
CA GLN A 16 -66.43 30.14 10.37
C GLN A 16 -66.04 28.99 9.40
N GLU A 17 -65.97 29.32 8.14
CA GLU A 17 -65.61 28.39 7.06
C GLU A 17 -64.16 28.58 6.64
N ASN A 18 -63.65 27.63 5.85
CA ASN A 18 -62.31 27.69 5.25
C ASN A 18 -61.16 27.69 6.27
N ILE A 19 -61.33 27.05 7.40
CA ILE A 19 -60.25 26.75 8.35
C ILE A 19 -59.58 25.49 7.81
N ASN A 20 -58.68 25.65 6.84
CA ASN A 20 -58.04 24.59 6.13
C ASN A 20 -56.59 24.36 6.59
N PHE A 21 -56.22 23.11 6.71
CA PHE A 21 -54.83 22.70 7.01
C PHE A 21 -54.27 21.95 5.81
N GLY A 22 -53.19 22.48 5.25
CA GLY A 22 -52.44 21.83 4.17
C GLY A 22 -51.21 21.09 4.73
N TYR A 23 -51.06 19.86 4.31
CA TYR A 23 -49.87 19.06 4.64
C TYR A 23 -49.12 18.71 3.37
N VAL A 24 -47.78 18.82 3.46
CA VAL A 24 -46.91 18.35 2.40
C VAL A 24 -46.06 17.20 2.93
N LYS A 25 -45.81 16.22 2.11
CA LYS A 25 -44.82 15.19 2.43
C LYS A 25 -43.42 15.84 2.50
N LYS A 26 -42.65 15.44 3.48
CA LYS A 26 -41.24 15.79 3.58
C LYS A 26 -40.40 14.59 3.19
N HIS A 27 -39.29 14.85 2.53
CA HIS A 27 -38.34 13.85 2.04
C HIS A 27 -37.03 13.94 2.81
N ALA A 28 -36.23 12.89 2.73
CA ALA A 28 -34.87 12.84 3.24
C ALA A 28 -33.91 12.28 2.20
N ILE A 29 -32.66 12.75 2.29
CA ILE A 29 -31.51 12.17 1.58
C ILE A 29 -30.48 11.79 2.63
N SER A 30 -29.96 10.57 2.57
CA SER A 30 -28.91 10.12 3.49
C SER A 30 -27.87 9.25 2.79
N GLY A 31 -26.70 9.19 3.39
CA GLY A 31 -25.58 8.40 2.89
C GLY A 31 -24.44 8.34 3.88
N ASN A 32 -23.31 7.88 3.41
CA ASN A 32 -22.08 7.71 4.18
C ASN A 32 -20.87 8.28 3.42
N VAL A 33 -19.87 8.78 4.17
CA VAL A 33 -18.54 9.15 3.65
C VAL A 33 -17.53 8.26 4.33
N TYR A 34 -16.66 7.59 3.56
CA TYR A 34 -15.72 6.59 4.08
C TYR A 34 -14.40 6.55 3.32
N LEU A 35 -13.34 6.03 3.94
CA LEU A 35 -12.14 5.58 3.24
C LEU A 35 -12.32 4.13 2.81
N ASP A 36 -12.34 3.92 1.52
CA ASP A 36 -12.43 2.64 0.83
C ASP A 36 -11.04 1.98 0.84
N GLN A 37 -10.82 1.12 1.83
CA GLN A 37 -9.52 0.53 2.12
C GLN A 37 -9.08 -0.47 1.05
N ASN A 38 -10.01 -1.20 0.48
CA ASN A 38 -9.77 -2.25 -0.52
C ASN A 38 -9.97 -1.75 -1.98
N ARG A 39 -10.44 -0.51 -2.15
CA ARG A 39 -10.74 0.13 -3.44
C ARG A 39 -11.77 -0.62 -4.29
N ASP A 40 -12.73 -1.31 -3.66
CA ASP A 40 -13.76 -2.06 -4.36
C ASP A 40 -14.99 -1.22 -4.73
N LYS A 41 -15.02 0.05 -4.30
CA LYS A 41 -16.08 1.04 -4.58
C LYS A 41 -17.41 0.74 -3.90
N THR A 42 -17.37 -0.03 -2.82
CA THR A 42 -18.55 -0.37 -2.02
C THR A 42 -18.25 -0.20 -0.55
N LYS A 43 -19.22 0.38 0.20
CA LYS A 43 -19.09 0.51 1.65
C LYS A 43 -19.19 -0.85 2.32
N ASP A 44 -18.14 -1.29 2.97
CA ASP A 44 -18.09 -2.54 3.73
C ASP A 44 -17.52 -2.38 5.16
N SER A 45 -17.39 -3.50 5.88
CA SER A 45 -16.92 -3.49 7.28
C SER A 45 -15.41 -3.24 7.43
N GLY A 46 -14.65 -3.32 6.34
CA GLY A 46 -13.21 -3.05 6.31
C GLY A 46 -12.89 -1.58 6.10
N ASP A 47 -13.89 -0.79 5.73
CA ASP A 47 -13.72 0.63 5.44
C ASP A 47 -13.74 1.51 6.67
N ILE A 48 -13.03 2.63 6.59
CA ILE A 48 -12.92 3.58 7.70
C ILE A 48 -13.94 4.70 7.53
N PRO A 49 -14.95 4.82 8.41
CA PRO A 49 -15.90 5.92 8.36
C PRO A 49 -15.19 7.27 8.56
N GLN A 50 -15.60 8.27 7.79
CA GLN A 50 -15.05 9.62 7.86
C GLN A 50 -15.98 10.56 8.62
N SER A 51 -15.60 10.89 9.84
CA SER A 51 -16.34 11.81 10.73
C SER A 51 -15.97 13.26 10.49
N GLY A 52 -16.93 14.17 10.70
CA GLY A 52 -16.71 15.61 10.63
C GLY A 52 -16.53 16.17 9.21
N ILE A 53 -16.81 15.38 8.19
CA ILE A 53 -16.75 15.83 6.80
C ILE A 53 -17.96 16.72 6.49
N THR A 54 -17.72 17.89 5.94
CA THR A 54 -18.78 18.80 5.49
C THR A 54 -19.46 18.25 4.24
N VAL A 55 -20.79 18.15 4.30
CA VAL A 55 -21.64 17.74 3.19
C VAL A 55 -22.66 18.84 2.92
N ASN A 56 -22.77 19.26 1.68
CA ASN A 56 -23.67 20.31 1.22
C ASN A 56 -24.83 19.72 0.40
N LEU A 57 -26.01 20.26 0.56
CA LEU A 57 -27.14 20.05 -0.32
C LEU A 57 -27.31 21.26 -1.23
N VAL A 58 -27.27 21.01 -2.53
CA VAL A 58 -27.30 22.04 -3.57
C VAL A 58 -28.61 21.90 -4.33
N ASP A 59 -29.32 23.00 -4.59
CA ASP A 59 -30.53 23.01 -5.41
C ASP A 59 -30.24 23.03 -6.91
N ALA A 60 -31.29 22.99 -7.73
CA ALA A 60 -31.21 23.01 -9.20
C ALA A 60 -30.56 24.31 -9.76
N SER A 61 -30.47 25.39 -8.99
CA SER A 61 -29.81 26.63 -9.37
C SER A 61 -28.31 26.63 -9.09
N GLY A 62 -27.81 25.59 -8.37
CA GLY A 62 -26.43 25.52 -7.90
C GLY A 62 -26.20 26.21 -6.55
N THR A 63 -27.27 26.60 -5.84
CA THR A 63 -27.20 27.25 -4.53
C THR A 63 -27.18 26.19 -3.42
N VAL A 64 -26.27 26.35 -2.44
CA VAL A 64 -26.26 25.52 -1.21
C VAL A 64 -27.47 25.90 -0.36
N VAL A 65 -28.40 24.96 -0.20
CA VAL A 65 -29.65 25.14 0.57
C VAL A 65 -29.59 24.52 1.97
N ALA A 66 -28.67 23.60 2.22
CA ALA A 66 -28.40 23.04 3.53
C ALA A 66 -26.95 22.53 3.60
N THR A 67 -26.41 22.49 4.83
CA THR A 67 -25.09 21.94 5.13
C THR A 67 -25.20 21.09 6.39
N THR A 68 -24.53 19.96 6.40
CA THR A 68 -24.38 19.07 7.57
C THR A 68 -22.95 18.56 7.65
N THR A 69 -22.62 17.84 8.71
CA THR A 69 -21.35 17.12 8.87
C THR A 69 -21.63 15.67 9.15
N THR A 70 -20.72 14.79 8.73
CA THR A 70 -20.82 13.36 9.02
C THR A 70 -20.62 13.08 10.51
N ASP A 71 -21.33 12.09 11.03
CA ASP A 71 -21.21 11.58 12.41
C ASP A 71 -19.98 10.66 12.58
N ALA A 72 -19.83 10.03 13.75
CA ALA A 72 -18.72 9.13 14.07
C ALA A 72 -18.68 7.88 13.16
N ASP A 73 -19.82 7.47 12.62
CA ASP A 73 -19.94 6.33 11.71
C ASP A 73 -19.89 6.76 10.22
N GLY A 74 -19.55 8.03 9.96
CA GLY A 74 -19.46 8.61 8.62
C GLY A 74 -20.83 8.93 7.99
N ASN A 75 -21.93 8.79 8.70
CA ASN A 75 -23.27 9.01 8.16
C ASN A 75 -23.61 10.50 8.11
N TYR A 76 -24.37 10.88 7.10
CA TYR A 76 -25.00 12.20 6.99
C TYR A 76 -26.47 12.07 6.58
N SER A 77 -27.27 13.08 6.88
CA SER A 77 -28.67 13.14 6.49
C SER A 77 -29.15 14.57 6.31
N PHE A 78 -29.96 14.78 5.29
CA PHE A 78 -30.77 15.97 5.07
C PHE A 78 -32.24 15.56 5.17
N THR A 79 -32.97 16.16 6.08
CA THR A 79 -34.39 15.84 6.34
C THR A 79 -35.28 17.07 6.12
N GLY A 80 -36.59 16.83 6.01
CA GLY A 80 -37.54 17.92 5.87
C GLY A 80 -37.55 18.60 4.51
N LEU A 81 -37.02 17.92 3.47
CA LEU A 81 -36.94 18.43 2.11
C LEU A 81 -38.33 18.50 1.45
N GLY A 82 -38.58 19.58 0.71
CA GLY A 82 -39.75 19.69 -0.15
C GLY A 82 -39.56 19.02 -1.50
N ASP A 83 -40.62 19.05 -2.32
CA ASP A 83 -40.48 18.70 -3.75
C ASP A 83 -39.44 19.61 -4.41
N GLY A 84 -38.62 19.07 -5.30
CA GLY A 84 -37.53 19.79 -5.94
C GLY A 84 -36.40 18.88 -6.37
N THR A 85 -35.40 19.47 -7.01
CA THR A 85 -34.18 18.76 -7.47
C THR A 85 -33.00 19.20 -6.63
N TYR A 86 -32.27 18.23 -6.12
CA TYR A 86 -31.12 18.42 -5.22
C TYR A 86 -29.92 17.61 -5.70
N THR A 87 -28.73 18.09 -5.35
CA THR A 87 -27.45 17.38 -5.53
C THR A 87 -26.73 17.40 -4.17
N VAL A 88 -26.24 16.27 -3.73
CA VAL A 88 -25.36 16.18 -2.57
C VAL A 88 -23.93 16.43 -3.03
N GLN A 89 -23.19 17.22 -2.28
CA GLN A 89 -21.79 17.54 -2.55
C GLN A 89 -20.96 17.39 -1.27
N VAL A 90 -19.93 16.54 -1.33
CA VAL A 90 -18.94 16.41 -0.27
C VAL A 90 -17.85 17.45 -0.46
N ASP A 91 -17.49 18.13 0.64
CA ASP A 91 -16.32 19.03 0.65
C ASP A 91 -15.04 18.18 0.75
N LYS A 92 -14.31 18.08 -0.35
CA LYS A 92 -13.05 17.34 -0.44
C LYS A 92 -11.86 18.17 0.07
N THR A 93 -12.02 18.89 1.16
CA THR A 93 -10.92 19.57 1.86
C THR A 93 -10.52 18.82 3.14
N GLY A 94 -9.49 19.29 3.84
CA GLY A 94 -9.05 18.65 5.08
C GLY A 94 -8.62 17.19 4.91
N PRO A 95 -9.22 16.24 5.64
CA PRO A 95 -8.80 14.84 5.61
C PRO A 95 -8.89 14.18 4.22
N LEU A 96 -9.80 14.64 3.37
CA LEU A 96 -10.01 14.07 2.04
C LEU A 96 -9.17 14.74 0.94
N ALA A 97 -8.40 15.79 1.25
CA ALA A 97 -7.71 16.61 0.24
C ALA A 97 -6.74 15.81 -0.64
N SER A 98 -6.05 14.84 -0.06
CA SER A 98 -5.05 14.00 -0.75
C SER A 98 -5.55 12.62 -1.16
N THR A 99 -6.85 12.32 -0.97
CA THR A 99 -7.43 11.03 -1.32
C THR A 99 -7.89 10.99 -2.77
N GLU A 100 -7.96 9.80 -3.35
CA GLU A 100 -8.63 9.54 -4.63
C GLU A 100 -10.08 9.14 -4.36
N GLN A 101 -11.04 9.65 -5.14
CA GLN A 101 -12.42 9.23 -5.01
C GLN A 101 -12.63 7.87 -5.69
N THR A 102 -13.17 6.90 -4.96
CA THR A 102 -13.44 5.54 -5.43
C THR A 102 -14.91 5.32 -5.73
N GLU A 103 -15.81 5.58 -4.77
CA GLU A 103 -17.25 5.56 -4.98
C GLU A 103 -17.77 6.99 -5.18
N ASP A 104 -18.51 7.19 -6.25
CA ASP A 104 -19.16 8.45 -6.59
C ASP A 104 -20.55 8.15 -7.15
N PRO A 105 -21.63 8.62 -6.49
CA PRO A 105 -23.00 8.38 -6.98
C PRO A 105 -23.29 8.97 -8.35
N SER A 106 -22.52 9.98 -8.80
CA SER A 106 -22.63 10.54 -10.16
C SER A 106 -21.83 9.75 -11.20
N GLY A 107 -20.80 9.01 -10.76
CA GLY A 107 -19.81 8.35 -11.62
C GLY A 107 -18.82 9.30 -12.28
N GLN A 108 -18.78 10.59 -11.89
CA GLN A 108 -17.93 11.62 -12.50
C GLN A 108 -16.62 11.85 -11.71
N GLY A 109 -16.51 11.35 -10.47
CA GLY A 109 -15.36 11.58 -9.60
C GLY A 109 -15.24 13.03 -9.11
N ASP A 110 -16.37 13.74 -9.02
CA ASP A 110 -16.44 15.16 -8.68
C ASP A 110 -16.96 15.45 -7.27
N SER A 111 -17.08 14.41 -6.45
CA SER A 111 -17.62 14.46 -5.07
C SER A 111 -19.07 14.97 -5.00
N ARG A 112 -19.83 14.71 -6.06
CA ARG A 112 -21.24 15.06 -6.16
C ARG A 112 -22.09 13.86 -6.46
N SER A 113 -23.35 13.86 -6.00
CA SER A 113 -24.35 12.90 -6.45
C SER A 113 -24.91 13.28 -7.81
N GLN A 114 -25.56 12.34 -8.47
CA GLN A 114 -26.51 12.68 -9.52
C GLN A 114 -27.61 13.59 -8.95
N ALA A 115 -28.34 14.28 -9.85
CA ALA A 115 -29.50 15.06 -9.45
C ALA A 115 -30.61 14.12 -8.91
N ILE A 116 -31.05 14.39 -7.69
CA ILE A 116 -32.11 13.68 -6.98
C ILE A 116 -33.35 14.58 -7.04
N THR A 117 -34.41 14.11 -7.70
CA THR A 117 -35.64 14.88 -7.84
C THR A 117 -36.75 14.26 -6.99
N PHE A 118 -37.38 15.06 -6.14
CA PHE A 118 -38.55 14.67 -5.36
C PHE A 118 -39.81 15.30 -5.92
N THR A 119 -40.82 14.46 -6.04
CA THR A 119 -42.20 14.83 -6.21
C THR A 119 -43.00 14.31 -5.01
N ARG A 120 -44.23 14.76 -4.85
CA ARG A 120 -45.07 14.50 -3.67
C ARG A 120 -45.15 13.04 -3.20
N SER A 121 -44.97 12.08 -4.10
CA SER A 121 -45.13 10.65 -3.81
C SER A 121 -43.80 9.90 -3.64
N ASP A 122 -42.67 10.51 -3.94
CA ASP A 122 -41.39 9.81 -3.96
C ASP A 122 -40.96 9.37 -2.55
N PRO A 123 -40.25 8.23 -2.43
CA PRO A 123 -39.67 7.79 -1.17
C PRO A 123 -38.46 8.64 -0.80
N ASP A 124 -37.96 8.49 0.44
CA ASP A 124 -36.65 8.98 0.83
C ASP A 124 -35.56 8.29 0.03
N VAL A 125 -34.47 9.00 -0.21
CA VAL A 125 -33.30 8.45 -0.92
C VAL A 125 -32.22 8.16 0.11
N THR A 126 -31.74 6.93 0.12
CA THR A 126 -30.69 6.44 1.01
C THR A 126 -29.49 5.93 0.20
N ASN A 127 -28.37 5.66 0.87
CA ASN A 127 -27.15 5.12 0.26
C ASN A 127 -26.56 6.03 -0.84
N VAL A 128 -26.64 7.35 -0.63
CA VAL A 128 -25.87 8.32 -1.44
C VAL A 128 -24.49 8.37 -0.85
N ASN A 129 -23.66 7.36 -1.16
CA ASN A 129 -22.38 7.15 -0.53
C ASN A 129 -21.23 7.73 -1.33
N PHE A 130 -20.19 8.16 -0.62
CA PHE A 130 -18.96 8.68 -1.20
C PHE A 130 -17.76 7.95 -0.59
N GLY A 131 -17.06 7.18 -1.41
CA GLY A 131 -15.85 6.46 -1.06
C GLY A 131 -14.61 7.19 -1.53
N TYR A 132 -13.58 7.23 -0.70
CA TYR A 132 -12.27 7.80 -0.99
C TYR A 132 -11.18 6.84 -0.59
N ALA A 133 -10.07 6.79 -1.32
CA ALA A 133 -8.93 5.95 -0.98
C ALA A 133 -7.66 6.76 -0.81
N GLU A 134 -6.85 6.35 0.13
CA GLU A 134 -5.47 6.81 0.29
C GLU A 134 -4.55 6.06 -0.65
N ASP A 135 -3.42 6.68 -1.02
CA ASP A 135 -2.39 6.05 -1.82
C ASP A 135 -1.37 5.37 -0.90
N TYR A 136 -1.37 4.05 -0.88
CA TYR A 136 -0.35 3.28 -0.18
C TYR A 136 0.80 2.92 -1.11
N THR A 137 2.02 2.86 -0.55
CA THR A 137 3.23 2.61 -1.32
C THR A 137 4.14 1.57 -0.67
N ILE A 138 4.80 0.77 -1.51
CA ILE A 138 5.89 -0.11 -1.11
C ILE A 138 7.07 0.18 -2.03
N SER A 139 8.26 0.39 -1.47
CA SER A 139 9.45 0.71 -2.24
C SER A 139 10.72 0.11 -1.63
N GLY A 140 11.73 -0.04 -2.47
CA GLY A 140 13.03 -0.56 -2.07
C GLY A 140 14.06 -0.43 -3.19
N THR A 141 15.18 -1.10 -3.00
CA THR A 141 16.31 -1.10 -3.92
C THR A 141 16.82 -2.52 -4.13
N VAL A 142 17.16 -2.86 -5.37
CA VAL A 142 17.93 -4.07 -5.70
C VAL A 142 19.34 -3.62 -6.04
N TYR A 143 20.35 -4.08 -5.29
CA TYR A 143 21.69 -3.48 -5.34
C TYR A 143 22.82 -4.53 -5.27
N TYR A 144 24.02 -4.11 -5.68
CA TYR A 144 25.25 -4.86 -5.53
C TYR A 144 25.86 -4.56 -4.15
N ASP A 145 25.73 -5.50 -3.22
CA ASP A 145 26.27 -5.46 -1.87
C ASP A 145 27.78 -5.80 -1.94
N LYS A 146 28.59 -4.78 -2.13
CA LYS A 146 30.01 -4.92 -2.42
C LYS A 146 30.81 -5.45 -1.23
N ASP A 147 30.47 -5.00 -0.04
CA ASP A 147 31.16 -5.33 1.21
C ASP A 147 30.45 -6.43 2.02
N ARG A 148 29.39 -7.02 1.43
CA ARG A 148 28.59 -8.10 2.04
C ARG A 148 28.06 -7.74 3.44
N SER A 149 27.78 -6.46 3.67
CA SER A 149 27.31 -5.93 4.96
C SER A 149 25.82 -6.22 5.22
N GLU A 150 25.11 -6.78 4.22
CA GLU A 150 23.67 -7.05 4.27
C GLU A 150 22.83 -5.78 4.51
N THR A 151 23.38 -4.62 4.13
CA THR A 151 22.70 -3.31 4.24
C THR A 151 23.13 -2.41 3.12
N LEU A 152 22.16 -1.74 2.46
CA LEU A 152 22.47 -0.76 1.43
C LEU A 152 23.23 0.43 2.04
N ASN A 153 24.47 0.62 1.64
CA ASN A 153 25.34 1.68 2.12
C ASN A 153 25.94 2.55 0.99
N ASN A 154 26.73 3.59 1.38
CA ASN A 154 27.27 4.54 0.42
C ASN A 154 28.33 3.90 -0.51
N GLY A 155 28.13 4.06 -1.81
CA GLY A 155 29.02 3.58 -2.86
C GLY A 155 28.60 2.27 -3.50
N GLU A 156 27.51 1.67 -3.04
CA GLU A 156 26.91 0.50 -3.65
C GLU A 156 26.04 0.89 -4.84
N LEU A 157 26.08 0.06 -5.86
CA LEU A 157 25.41 0.34 -7.13
C LEU A 157 24.11 -0.45 -7.24
N GLY A 158 23.04 0.24 -7.63
CA GLY A 158 21.79 -0.40 -7.96
C GLY A 158 21.85 -1.20 -9.25
N PHE A 159 21.03 -2.24 -9.34
CA PHE A 159 20.82 -3.00 -10.58
C PHE A 159 19.66 -2.42 -11.38
N ASP A 160 19.90 -1.99 -12.60
CA ASP A 160 18.91 -1.50 -13.55
C ASP A 160 18.14 -2.64 -14.22
N GLY A 161 16.84 -2.43 -14.50
CA GLY A 161 16.03 -3.32 -15.31
C GLY A 161 15.68 -4.67 -14.67
N ILE A 162 15.85 -4.83 -13.37
CA ILE A 162 15.44 -6.04 -12.65
C ILE A 162 13.92 -6.06 -12.48
N THR A 163 13.28 -7.14 -12.88
CA THR A 163 11.84 -7.33 -12.68
C THR A 163 11.52 -7.59 -11.21
N VAL A 164 10.60 -6.80 -10.67
CA VAL A 164 10.08 -6.93 -9.31
C VAL A 164 8.57 -7.10 -9.37
N ASN A 165 8.06 -8.14 -8.75
CA ASN A 165 6.64 -8.45 -8.64
C ASN A 165 6.12 -8.15 -7.24
N LEU A 166 4.89 -7.67 -7.18
CA LEU A 166 4.13 -7.56 -5.94
C LEU A 166 3.07 -8.65 -5.92
N LEU A 167 3.09 -9.49 -4.88
CA LEU A 167 2.15 -10.57 -4.69
C LEU A 167 1.16 -10.20 -3.58
N ASN A 168 -0.09 -10.60 -3.73
CA ASN A 168 -1.08 -10.50 -2.65
C ASN A 168 -0.96 -11.67 -1.66
N GLU A 169 -1.77 -11.66 -0.60
CA GLU A 169 -1.78 -12.70 0.45
C GLU A 169 -2.07 -14.11 -0.08
N ALA A 170 -2.73 -14.25 -1.24
CA ALA A 170 -2.96 -15.52 -1.93
C ALA A 170 -1.77 -15.97 -2.80
N GLY A 171 -0.67 -15.19 -2.85
CA GLY A 171 0.50 -15.46 -3.70
C GLY A 171 0.32 -15.11 -5.18
N ALA A 172 -0.77 -14.46 -5.56
CA ALA A 172 -0.98 -14.01 -6.93
C ALA A 172 -0.28 -12.66 -7.19
N THR A 173 0.39 -12.53 -8.34
CA THR A 173 0.98 -11.26 -8.76
C THR A 173 -0.11 -10.23 -9.07
N VAL A 174 -0.10 -9.10 -8.35
CA VAL A 174 -1.05 -7.99 -8.50
C VAL A 174 -0.44 -6.77 -9.18
N ALA A 175 0.88 -6.65 -9.14
CA ALA A 175 1.60 -5.60 -9.86
C ALA A 175 3.01 -6.08 -10.23
N THR A 176 3.57 -5.50 -11.28
CA THR A 176 4.95 -5.73 -11.74
C THR A 176 5.59 -4.40 -12.09
N THR A 177 6.83 -4.22 -11.69
CA THR A 177 7.66 -3.07 -12.06
C THR A 177 9.07 -3.53 -12.42
N THR A 178 9.91 -2.62 -12.88
CA THR A 178 11.34 -2.85 -13.07
C THR A 178 12.14 -1.80 -12.29
N THR A 179 13.31 -2.19 -11.83
CA THR A 179 14.21 -1.25 -11.17
C THR A 179 14.71 -0.19 -12.14
N LYS A 180 14.95 1.02 -11.62
CA LYS A 180 15.59 2.13 -12.33
C LYS A 180 17.11 1.98 -12.34
N ALA A 181 17.82 2.91 -13.02
CA ALA A 181 19.28 2.93 -13.12
C ALA A 181 20.00 2.98 -11.76
N ASP A 182 19.34 3.49 -10.73
CA ASP A 182 19.84 3.52 -9.34
C ASP A 182 19.40 2.29 -8.53
N GLY A 183 18.79 1.29 -9.16
CA GLY A 183 18.28 0.08 -8.53
C GLY A 183 16.96 0.24 -7.79
N THR A 184 16.41 1.45 -7.69
CA THR A 184 15.17 1.69 -6.96
C THR A 184 13.94 1.16 -7.69
N TYR A 185 12.97 0.69 -6.93
CA TYR A 185 11.64 0.32 -7.41
C TYR A 185 10.55 0.83 -6.47
N SER A 186 9.33 0.96 -6.99
CA SER A 186 8.18 1.40 -6.21
C SER A 186 6.88 0.86 -6.78
N PHE A 187 5.99 0.46 -5.89
CA PHE A 187 4.58 0.20 -6.15
C PHE A 187 3.77 1.28 -5.44
N ALA A 188 2.88 1.96 -6.16
CA ALA A 188 2.06 3.04 -5.65
C ALA A 188 0.57 2.77 -5.93
N LYS A 189 -0.30 3.57 -5.29
CA LYS A 189 -1.77 3.45 -5.40
C LYS A 189 -2.28 2.06 -5.02
N LEU A 190 -1.62 1.45 -4.02
CA LEU A 190 -2.03 0.14 -3.55
C LEU A 190 -3.28 0.26 -2.68
N PRO A 191 -4.20 -0.71 -2.73
CA PRO A 191 -5.18 -0.95 -1.66
C PRO A 191 -4.49 -1.24 -0.33
N ALA A 192 -5.17 -1.02 0.79
CA ALA A 192 -4.73 -1.55 2.06
C ALA A 192 -4.67 -3.08 1.99
N GLY A 193 -3.61 -3.66 2.51
CA GLY A 193 -3.45 -5.12 2.42
C GLY A 193 -2.09 -5.61 2.85
N LYS A 194 -1.95 -6.93 2.76
CA LYS A 194 -0.69 -7.64 2.97
C LYS A 194 -0.14 -8.08 1.63
N TYR A 195 1.12 -7.84 1.44
CA TYR A 195 1.83 -8.11 0.19
C TYR A 195 3.14 -8.81 0.46
N THR A 196 3.69 -9.43 -0.57
CA THR A 196 5.06 -9.92 -0.63
C THR A 196 5.72 -9.34 -1.87
N VAL A 197 6.89 -8.75 -1.71
CA VAL A 197 7.71 -8.31 -2.84
C VAL A 197 8.57 -9.48 -3.27
N LYS A 198 8.64 -9.73 -4.57
CA LYS A 198 9.46 -10.79 -5.18
C LYS A 198 10.34 -10.23 -6.28
N VAL A 199 11.65 -10.40 -6.13
CA VAL A 199 12.61 -10.14 -7.20
C VAL A 199 12.69 -11.35 -8.11
N GLU A 200 12.52 -11.16 -9.43
CA GLU A 200 12.72 -12.24 -10.40
C GLU A 200 14.21 -12.32 -10.78
N PRO A 201 14.88 -13.44 -10.46
CA PRO A 201 16.31 -13.58 -10.73
C PRO A 201 16.60 -13.52 -12.23
N SER A 202 17.18 -12.41 -12.69
CA SER A 202 17.71 -12.25 -14.04
C SER A 202 18.94 -13.15 -14.27
N ASP A 203 19.40 -13.27 -15.50
CA ASP A 203 20.64 -14.04 -15.79
C ASP A 203 21.88 -13.41 -15.12
N LEU A 204 21.82 -12.12 -14.77
CA LEU A 204 22.84 -11.46 -13.97
C LEU A 204 22.75 -11.92 -12.50
N LEU A 205 21.58 -11.79 -11.87
CA LEU A 205 21.39 -12.13 -10.46
C LEU A 205 21.63 -13.61 -10.16
N LYS A 206 21.33 -14.52 -11.09
CA LYS A 206 21.64 -15.96 -10.97
C LYS A 206 23.12 -16.29 -10.83
N LYS A 207 24.01 -15.36 -11.17
CA LYS A 207 25.48 -15.51 -11.02
C LYS A 207 25.99 -14.94 -9.71
N LEU A 208 25.14 -14.29 -8.96
CA LEU A 208 25.44 -13.65 -7.69
C LEU A 208 24.80 -14.45 -6.55
N GLU A 209 25.31 -14.24 -5.35
CA GLU A 209 24.71 -14.73 -4.12
C GLU A 209 23.83 -13.62 -3.54
N GLN A 210 22.65 -13.95 -3.06
CA GLN A 210 21.83 -13.00 -2.34
C GLN A 210 22.38 -12.79 -0.93
N THR A 211 22.65 -11.55 -0.57
CA THR A 211 23.22 -11.15 0.72
C THR A 211 22.18 -10.52 1.62
N GLU A 212 21.45 -9.49 1.18
CA GLU A 212 20.33 -8.92 1.91
C GLU A 212 19.01 -9.46 1.37
N ASP A 213 18.14 -9.83 2.31
CA ASP A 213 16.75 -10.20 2.07
C ASP A 213 15.91 -9.66 3.22
N PRO A 214 14.78 -8.97 2.98
CA PRO A 214 14.01 -8.33 4.05
C PRO A 214 13.49 -9.27 5.16
N ASP A 215 13.46 -10.58 4.94
CA ASP A 215 13.06 -11.57 5.95
C ASP A 215 14.17 -12.60 6.27
N ASP A 216 15.39 -12.36 5.79
CA ASP A 216 16.59 -13.20 6.02
C ASP A 216 16.54 -14.60 5.41
N THR A 217 15.55 -14.93 4.58
CA THR A 217 15.43 -16.30 3.99
C THR A 217 16.26 -16.51 2.75
N LYS A 218 16.74 -15.44 2.11
CA LYS A 218 17.56 -15.44 0.86
C LYS A 218 16.87 -16.17 -0.30
N ASP A 219 15.56 -16.02 -0.42
CA ASP A 219 14.74 -16.70 -1.43
C ASP A 219 14.16 -15.74 -2.49
N HIS A 220 14.67 -14.49 -2.54
CA HIS A 220 14.25 -13.40 -3.42
C HIS A 220 12.86 -12.84 -3.11
N THR A 221 12.28 -13.16 -1.95
CA THR A 221 10.99 -12.63 -1.51
C THR A 221 11.14 -11.89 -0.17
N SER A 222 10.36 -10.83 -0.03
CA SER A 222 10.30 -10.13 1.22
C SER A 222 9.38 -10.79 2.19
N GLY A 223 9.39 -11.24 3.18
CA GLY A 223 8.27 -11.61 4.08
C GLY A 223 7.00 -10.76 3.86
N VAL A 224 6.06 -10.82 4.75
CA VAL A 224 4.81 -10.06 4.62
C VAL A 224 5.02 -8.59 4.90
N VAL A 225 4.74 -7.75 3.91
CA VAL A 225 4.72 -6.29 3.98
C VAL A 225 3.27 -5.82 4.07
N GLN A 226 2.90 -5.08 5.11
CA GLN A 226 1.54 -4.58 5.29
C GLN A 226 1.49 -3.06 5.10
N VAL A 227 0.56 -2.59 4.26
CA VAL A 227 0.19 -1.18 4.11
C VAL A 227 -1.28 -0.97 4.47
N ASN A 228 -1.57 0.13 5.15
CA ASN A 228 -2.91 0.54 5.58
C ASN A 228 -2.89 2.01 6.00
N HIS A 229 -4.01 2.53 6.50
CA HIS A 229 -4.13 3.90 7.00
C HIS A 229 -3.05 4.28 8.04
N ASP A 230 -2.72 3.38 8.97
CA ASP A 230 -1.72 3.62 10.02
C ASP A 230 -0.28 3.50 9.50
N ASN A 231 -0.07 2.75 8.41
CA ASN A 231 1.22 2.52 7.76
C ASN A 231 1.10 2.71 6.25
N PRO A 232 0.96 3.96 5.77
CA PRO A 232 0.66 4.23 4.36
C PRO A 232 1.85 4.02 3.42
N SER A 233 3.08 3.93 3.94
CA SER A 233 4.29 3.79 3.13
C SER A 233 5.31 2.90 3.80
N VAL A 234 5.67 1.80 3.14
CA VAL A 234 6.77 0.94 3.56
C VAL A 234 7.93 1.14 2.58
N GLN A 235 9.06 1.53 3.13
CA GLN A 235 10.29 1.81 2.38
C GLN A 235 11.39 0.82 2.78
N ASN A 236 12.49 0.80 2.03
CA ASN A 236 13.66 -0.03 2.31
C ASN A 236 13.35 -1.55 2.32
N VAL A 237 12.46 -2.00 1.45
CA VAL A 237 12.29 -3.41 1.15
C VAL A 237 13.40 -3.77 0.14
N ASN A 238 14.61 -3.96 0.65
CA ASN A 238 15.82 -4.04 -0.16
C ASN A 238 16.26 -5.48 -0.39
N PHE A 239 16.96 -5.69 -1.52
CA PHE A 239 17.55 -6.97 -1.89
C PHE A 239 18.99 -6.75 -2.35
N GLY A 240 19.94 -7.26 -1.57
CA GLY A 240 21.37 -7.19 -1.84
C GLY A 240 21.89 -8.45 -2.49
N TYR A 241 22.82 -8.30 -3.43
CA TYR A 241 23.49 -9.39 -4.13
C TYR A 241 24.97 -9.11 -4.26
N ALA A 242 25.80 -10.12 -4.05
CA ALA A 242 27.25 -10.02 -4.17
C ALA A 242 27.86 -11.14 -5.02
N THR A 243 29.04 -10.88 -5.58
CA THR A 243 29.86 -11.94 -6.18
C THR A 243 30.42 -12.83 -5.08
N ASN A 244 30.32 -14.12 -5.25
CA ASN A 244 30.92 -15.08 -4.33
C ASN A 244 32.37 -15.38 -4.80
N TYR A 245 33.36 -14.70 -4.20
CA TYR A 245 34.75 -15.02 -4.45
C TYR A 245 35.19 -16.19 -3.59
N THR A 246 36.01 -17.07 -4.15
CA THR A 246 36.49 -18.28 -3.49
C THR A 246 37.99 -18.47 -3.73
N ILE A 247 38.72 -18.65 -2.66
CA ILE A 247 40.11 -19.12 -2.70
C ILE A 247 40.13 -20.59 -2.24
N LYS A 248 40.71 -21.48 -3.03
CA LYS A 248 40.82 -22.91 -2.71
C LYS A 248 42.17 -23.46 -3.06
N GLY A 249 42.57 -24.52 -2.37
CA GLY A 249 43.82 -25.20 -2.63
C GLY A 249 43.89 -26.56 -1.93
N THR A 250 45.04 -27.20 -2.04
CA THR A 250 45.31 -28.48 -1.42
C THR A 250 46.68 -28.46 -0.73
N ILE A 251 46.77 -29.03 0.46
CA ILE A 251 48.03 -29.21 1.20
C ILE A 251 48.50 -30.63 1.00
N TYR A 252 49.65 -30.78 0.40
CA TYR A 252 50.23 -32.07 0.03
C TYR A 252 51.73 -32.10 0.30
N ARG A 253 52.30 -33.30 0.29
CA ARG A 253 53.75 -33.49 0.33
C ARG A 253 54.26 -33.59 -1.10
N ASP A 254 54.90 -32.57 -1.59
CA ASP A 254 55.66 -32.58 -2.83
C ASP A 254 56.94 -33.41 -2.60
N ALA A 255 56.93 -34.68 -3.01
CA ALA A 255 57.99 -35.62 -2.74
C ALA A 255 59.15 -35.53 -3.72
N ASP A 256 58.90 -35.14 -4.96
CA ASP A 256 59.86 -35.04 -6.03
C ASP A 256 60.26 -33.58 -6.40
N ARG A 257 59.62 -32.61 -5.72
CA ARG A 257 59.83 -31.16 -5.90
C ARG A 257 59.42 -30.67 -7.29
N SER A 258 58.30 -31.23 -7.80
CA SER A 258 57.76 -30.86 -9.10
C SER A 258 56.97 -29.54 -9.07
N GLU A 259 56.66 -29.01 -7.87
CA GLU A 259 55.84 -27.84 -7.63
C GLU A 259 54.37 -28.02 -8.11
N SER A 260 53.93 -29.25 -8.35
CA SER A 260 52.60 -29.61 -8.79
C SER A 260 52.05 -30.81 -8.01
N LEU A 261 50.72 -30.83 -7.74
CA LEU A 261 50.09 -31.98 -7.09
C LEU A 261 49.90 -33.11 -8.10
N GLU A 262 50.51 -34.28 -7.82
CA GLU A 262 50.51 -35.46 -8.67
C GLU A 262 49.85 -36.67 -7.98
N ASP A 263 49.49 -37.70 -8.81
CA ASP A 263 48.89 -38.91 -8.30
C ASP A 263 49.87 -39.69 -7.38
N GLY A 264 49.44 -40.02 -6.19
CA GLY A 264 50.23 -40.79 -5.22
C GLY A 264 50.91 -39.90 -4.18
N GLU A 265 50.85 -38.61 -4.28
CA GLU A 265 51.37 -37.69 -3.25
C GLU A 265 50.51 -37.74 -2.00
N LYS A 266 51.18 -37.56 -0.86
CA LYS A 266 50.52 -37.61 0.46
C LYS A 266 49.79 -36.32 0.72
N LEU A 267 48.47 -36.42 0.89
CA LEU A 267 47.60 -35.34 1.28
C LEU A 267 47.54 -35.16 2.79
N TYR A 268 47.48 -33.95 3.29
CA TYR A 268 47.45 -33.65 4.72
C TYR A 268 46.08 -33.16 5.18
N GLN A 269 45.44 -33.94 6.04
CA GLN A 269 44.20 -33.58 6.72
C GLN A 269 44.44 -32.81 8.01
N GLY A 270 43.53 -31.91 8.37
CA GLY A 270 43.53 -31.20 9.65
C GLY A 270 44.62 -30.13 9.80
N VAL A 271 45.20 -29.69 8.66
CA VAL A 271 46.13 -28.56 8.64
C VAL A 271 45.35 -27.27 8.67
N THR A 272 45.67 -26.40 9.63
CA THR A 272 45.10 -25.04 9.70
C THR A 272 45.66 -24.20 8.56
N VAL A 273 44.80 -23.49 7.86
CA VAL A 273 45.15 -22.52 6.80
C VAL A 273 44.50 -21.20 7.14
N ASP A 274 45.30 -20.15 7.22
CA ASP A 274 44.83 -18.79 7.50
C ASP A 274 44.85 -17.96 6.23
N LEU A 275 43.81 -17.16 6.00
CA LEU A 275 43.75 -16.11 5.00
C LEU A 275 44.16 -14.80 5.67
N LEU A 276 45.11 -14.10 5.08
CA LEU A 276 45.61 -12.83 5.62
C LEU A 276 45.22 -11.66 4.74
N ASP A 277 44.98 -10.49 5.36
CA ASP A 277 44.87 -9.22 4.64
C ASP A 277 46.24 -8.66 4.24
N ASN A 278 46.22 -7.53 3.52
CA ASN A 278 47.46 -6.81 3.12
C ASN A 278 48.34 -6.33 4.30
N ALA A 279 47.76 -6.21 5.50
CA ALA A 279 48.47 -5.79 6.71
C ALA A 279 49.05 -6.99 7.48
N GLY A 280 48.73 -8.23 7.03
CA GLY A 280 49.17 -9.47 7.67
C GLY A 280 48.24 -9.94 8.82
N ASN A 281 47.07 -9.36 8.96
CA ASN A 281 46.09 -9.83 9.93
C ASN A 281 45.33 -11.04 9.40
N VAL A 282 44.99 -12.01 10.26
CA VAL A 282 44.17 -13.15 9.90
C VAL A 282 42.71 -12.67 9.74
N VAL A 283 42.16 -12.82 8.55
CA VAL A 283 40.74 -12.48 8.21
C VAL A 283 39.84 -13.69 8.18
N ALA A 284 40.36 -14.88 7.91
CA ALA A 284 39.65 -16.13 7.99
C ALA A 284 40.58 -17.30 8.28
N THR A 285 40.05 -18.36 8.87
CA THR A 285 40.79 -19.60 9.18
C THR A 285 39.93 -20.81 8.76
N THR A 286 40.54 -21.79 8.13
CA THR A 286 39.92 -23.08 7.79
C THR A 286 40.86 -24.24 8.09
N THR A 287 40.39 -25.48 7.92
CA THR A 287 41.23 -26.68 8.05
C THR A 287 41.05 -27.57 6.81
N THR A 288 42.13 -28.25 6.43
CA THR A 288 42.08 -29.19 5.30
C THR A 288 41.24 -30.42 5.63
N ASP A 289 40.49 -30.87 4.66
CA ASP A 289 39.69 -32.10 4.72
C ASP A 289 40.55 -33.40 4.56
N ASN A 290 39.89 -34.56 4.47
CA ASN A 290 40.54 -35.86 4.29
C ASN A 290 41.26 -36.01 2.92
N LYS A 291 41.09 -35.08 2.01
CA LYS A 291 41.78 -34.97 0.72
C LYS A 291 42.82 -33.86 0.69
N GLY A 292 43.16 -33.30 1.87
CA GLY A 292 44.06 -32.18 1.98
C GLY A 292 43.52 -30.88 1.42
N ALA A 293 42.26 -30.83 0.98
CA ALA A 293 41.67 -29.67 0.35
C ALA A 293 41.17 -28.65 1.37
N TYR A 294 41.31 -27.37 1.06
CA TYR A 294 40.74 -26.24 1.80
C TYR A 294 40.06 -25.26 0.87
N ALA A 295 39.11 -24.50 1.42
CA ALA A 295 38.48 -23.39 0.73
C ALA A 295 38.11 -22.28 1.69
N PHE A 296 38.23 -21.04 1.21
CA PHE A 296 37.62 -19.83 1.79
C PHE A 296 36.57 -19.38 0.76
N THR A 297 35.33 -19.31 1.17
CA THR A 297 34.20 -18.93 0.33
C THR A 297 33.56 -17.66 0.86
N ASN A 298 32.69 -17.04 0.10
CA ASN A 298 31.99 -15.80 0.49
C ASN A 298 32.93 -14.65 0.80
N LEU A 299 34.01 -14.58 0.04
CA LEU A 299 34.98 -13.50 0.19
C LEU A 299 34.48 -12.24 -0.56
N GLU A 300 34.86 -11.10 -0.02
CA GLU A 300 34.67 -9.79 -0.65
C GLU A 300 35.69 -9.55 -1.78
N GLU A 301 35.42 -8.53 -2.59
CA GLU A 301 36.41 -8.04 -3.56
C GLU A 301 37.55 -7.33 -2.81
N GLY A 302 38.77 -7.84 -2.92
CA GLY A 302 39.92 -7.34 -2.21
C GLY A 302 41.23 -7.50 -2.98
#